data_c6239dd3ceeffc190a9fc114b943982f
#
_entry.id   c6239dd3ceeffc190a9fc114b943982f
#
_cell.length_a   1.000
_cell.length_b   1.000
_cell.length_c   1.000
_cell.angle_alpha   90.00
_cell.angle_beta   90.00
_cell.angle_gamma   90.00
#
_symmetry.space_group_name_H-M   'P 1'
#
loop_
_entity.id
_entity.type
_entity.pdbx_description
1 polymer ?
#
loop_
_entity_poly.entity_id
_entity_poly.type
_entity_poly.pdbx_seq_one_letter_code
_entity_poly.pdbx_strand_id
1 'polypeptide(L)'
;MNRHSLAPRCALALGTIVASAMAGAGPALAQQSASSYHVASKVKLGREGGWDYLIVDTAGHRLFMSRGTHTLVIDTRTDSVVGDIADTPGVHGIAFAYDLSRGYTSNGRDSSVTVFDLKTLAPITRIHTTGVNPDAIVYDDFSHRVFAFNGRSGDATAIDAATNTVAGMIPLGGKPEFAVVDGKGTLWVNVEDKSEIAQLDTKTLAVKAHWALAPCEEPSGLALDRASRRLFTVCSNKLMAIVDADNGKVVATLPTGDGTDAAGFDPATRLAFASNGEGTLTVVHEDSPNTAHVVQTVPTQRGARTMALDPQSHVVYAVTADFGPPPAPTADRPRPRPPMIPDSFTLLVIKP
;
A
#
# COMPACT_ATOMS: atom_id res chain seq x y z
N MET A 1 102.97 -19.74 20.96
CA MET A 1 103.13 -20.58 19.76
C MET A 1 102.09 -20.23 18.73
N ASN A 2 102.70 -19.72 17.65
CA ASN A 2 102.09 -19.44 16.31
C ASN A 2 100.91 -20.26 15.88
N ARG A 3 99.90 -19.66 15.27
CA ARG A 3 99.87 -19.63 13.75
C ARG A 3 98.61 -18.85 13.22
N HIS A 4 98.98 -18.06 12.28
CA HIS A 4 98.18 -17.36 11.28
C HIS A 4 97.03 -18.19 10.64
N SER A 5 95.99 -17.56 10.20
CA SER A 5 95.50 -17.69 8.80
C SER A 5 94.22 -16.82 8.52
N LEU A 6 94.42 -15.85 7.68
CA LEU A 6 93.64 -15.45 6.48
C LEU A 6 92.12 -15.43 6.51
N ALA A 7 91.61 -14.25 6.32
CA ALA A 7 90.25 -13.97 5.87
C ALA A 7 90.11 -14.22 4.32
N PRO A 8 88.89 -14.51 3.85
CA PRO A 8 88.49 -13.99 2.56
C PRO A 8 87.27 -13.02 2.65
N ARG A 9 87.45 -12.01 1.86
CA ARG A 9 86.35 -11.04 1.52
C ARG A 9 85.26 -11.74 0.76
N CYS A 10 83.98 -11.63 1.17
CA CYS A 10 82.86 -11.92 0.33
C CYS A 10 82.05 -10.63 0.11
N ALA A 11 81.76 -10.35 -1.14
CA ALA A 11 81.11 -9.19 -1.66
C ALA A 11 79.60 -9.16 -1.24
N LEU A 12 79.15 -8.01 -0.79
CA LEU A 12 77.72 -7.72 -0.63
C LEU A 12 77.07 -7.52 -2.02
N ALA A 13 76.20 -8.44 -2.41
CA ALA A 13 75.24 -8.18 -3.49
C ALA A 13 73.96 -7.57 -2.91
N LEU A 14 73.70 -6.29 -3.22
CA LEU A 14 72.45 -5.64 -2.96
C LEU A 14 71.40 -6.20 -3.93
N GLY A 15 70.51 -7.06 -3.43
CA GLY A 15 69.29 -7.48 -4.13
C GLY A 15 68.18 -6.48 -3.87
N THR A 16 67.81 -5.67 -4.86
CA THR A 16 66.64 -4.83 -4.88
C THR A 16 65.42 -5.69 -4.99
N ILE A 17 64.64 -5.81 -3.89
CA ILE A 17 63.29 -6.42 -3.91
C ILE A 17 62.33 -5.37 -4.43
N VAL A 18 61.84 -5.50 -5.66
CA VAL A 18 60.72 -4.76 -6.21
C VAL A 18 59.46 -5.42 -5.67
N ALA A 19 58.82 -4.82 -4.68
CA ALA A 19 57.48 -5.20 -4.21
C ALA A 19 56.45 -4.69 -5.20
N SER A 20 55.95 -5.58 -6.07
CA SER A 20 54.79 -5.31 -6.92
C SER A 20 53.54 -5.32 -6.05
N ALA A 21 53.02 -4.12 -5.74
CA ALA A 21 51.69 -3.95 -5.13
C ALA A 21 50.62 -4.32 -6.18
N MET A 22 50.09 -5.54 -6.12
CA MET A 22 48.84 -5.86 -6.80
C MET A 22 47.69 -5.15 -6.08
N ALA A 23 47.27 -4.04 -6.64
CA ALA A 23 45.97 -3.43 -6.28
C ALA A 23 44.85 -4.36 -6.75
N GLY A 24 44.29 -5.13 -5.81
CA GLY A 24 43.10 -5.91 -6.05
C GLY A 24 41.94 -4.96 -6.28
N ALA A 25 41.50 -4.78 -7.54
CA ALA A 25 40.22 -4.20 -7.86
C ALA A 25 39.16 -5.17 -7.33
N GLY A 26 38.57 -4.86 -6.17
CA GLY A 26 37.35 -5.52 -5.72
C GLY A 26 36.26 -5.34 -6.77
N PRO A 27 35.33 -6.32 -6.91
CA PRO A 27 34.22 -6.17 -7.84
C PRO A 27 33.41 -4.92 -7.41
N ALA A 28 33.41 -3.90 -8.28
CA ALA A 28 32.45 -2.82 -8.17
C ALA A 28 31.07 -3.47 -8.28
N LEU A 29 30.35 -3.54 -7.16
CA LEU A 29 28.92 -3.83 -7.18
C LEU A 29 28.33 -2.77 -8.10
N ALA A 30 27.86 -3.20 -9.28
CA ALA A 30 27.10 -2.37 -10.18
C ALA A 30 25.89 -1.90 -9.38
N GLN A 31 25.89 -0.64 -9.01
CA GLN A 31 24.76 0.03 -8.43
C GLN A 31 23.71 0.03 -9.54
N GLN A 32 22.79 -0.94 -9.47
CA GLN A 32 21.65 -0.99 -10.36
C GLN A 32 20.94 0.34 -10.18
N SER A 33 21.02 1.21 -11.19
CA SER A 33 20.28 2.47 -11.17
C SER A 33 18.81 2.11 -10.99
N ALA A 34 18.28 2.39 -9.81
CA ALA A 34 16.86 2.22 -9.56
C ALA A 34 16.12 2.99 -10.67
N SER A 35 15.30 2.28 -11.45
CA SER A 35 14.50 2.89 -12.50
C SER A 35 13.69 4.03 -11.88
N SER A 36 13.78 5.22 -12.47
CA SER A 36 13.17 6.41 -11.92
C SER A 36 11.68 6.44 -12.24
N TYR A 37 10.83 6.24 -11.23
CA TYR A 37 9.39 6.34 -11.38
C TYR A 37 8.98 7.72 -11.93
N HIS A 38 8.02 7.73 -12.85
CA HIS A 38 7.48 8.95 -13.44
C HIS A 38 6.03 8.73 -13.90
N VAL A 39 5.28 9.81 -14.02
CA VAL A 39 3.93 9.77 -14.62
C VAL A 39 4.09 9.54 -16.13
N ALA A 40 3.90 8.32 -16.58
CA ALA A 40 4.04 7.92 -17.97
C ALA A 40 2.84 8.35 -18.83
N SER A 41 1.63 8.30 -18.26
CA SER A 41 0.42 8.76 -18.93
C SER A 41 -0.62 9.30 -17.96
N LYS A 42 -1.50 10.17 -18.49
CA LYS A 42 -2.69 10.69 -17.82
C LYS A 42 -3.89 10.41 -18.72
N VAL A 43 -4.81 9.60 -18.22
CA VAL A 43 -5.99 9.17 -18.97
C VAL A 43 -7.23 9.83 -18.38
N LYS A 44 -7.87 10.70 -19.13
CA LYS A 44 -9.13 11.30 -18.73
C LYS A 44 -10.24 10.27 -18.81
N LEU A 45 -10.80 9.91 -17.67
CA LEU A 45 -11.91 8.98 -17.56
C LEU A 45 -13.26 9.71 -17.53
N GLY A 46 -13.25 10.97 -17.10
CA GLY A 46 -14.47 11.76 -16.95
C GLY A 46 -15.46 11.14 -15.97
N ARG A 47 -16.76 11.30 -16.26
CA ARG A 47 -17.87 10.80 -15.46
C ARG A 47 -17.98 11.44 -14.07
N GLU A 48 -19.17 11.41 -13.50
CA GLU A 48 -19.44 11.93 -12.18
C GLU A 48 -19.11 10.93 -11.07
N GLY A 49 -19.03 11.41 -9.82
CA GLY A 49 -18.82 10.62 -8.63
C GLY A 49 -17.45 10.87 -7.97
N GLY A 50 -17.43 10.78 -6.66
CA GLY A 50 -16.18 10.73 -5.89
C GLY A 50 -15.46 9.41 -6.09
N TRP A 51 -14.26 9.31 -5.54
CA TRP A 51 -13.48 8.07 -5.51
C TRP A 51 -12.84 7.89 -4.14
N ASP A 52 -12.38 6.67 -3.88
CA ASP A 52 -11.69 6.34 -2.65
C ASP A 52 -10.62 5.28 -2.91
N TYR A 53 -10.99 4.00 -3.04
CA TYR A 53 -10.03 2.91 -3.22
C TYR A 53 -9.81 2.54 -4.68
N LEU A 54 -8.58 2.07 -4.93
CA LEU A 54 -8.19 1.37 -6.14
C LEU A 54 -7.59 0.01 -5.78
N ILE A 55 -7.81 -1.00 -6.63
CA ILE A 55 -7.13 -2.30 -6.52
C ILE A 55 -6.88 -2.88 -7.91
N VAL A 56 -5.72 -3.52 -8.09
CA VAL A 56 -5.36 -4.21 -9.34
C VAL A 56 -5.66 -5.70 -9.22
N ASP A 57 -6.44 -6.20 -10.17
CA ASP A 57 -6.51 -7.62 -10.51
C ASP A 57 -5.40 -7.91 -11.52
N THR A 58 -4.22 -8.22 -11.01
CA THR A 58 -3.02 -8.46 -11.82
C THR A 58 -3.23 -9.60 -12.83
N ALA A 59 -3.86 -10.71 -12.41
CA ALA A 59 -4.10 -11.86 -13.28
C ALA A 59 -5.11 -11.56 -14.40
N GLY A 60 -6.12 -10.76 -14.12
CA GLY A 60 -7.12 -10.34 -15.09
C GLY A 60 -6.73 -9.10 -15.89
N HIS A 61 -5.58 -8.48 -15.62
CA HIS A 61 -5.14 -7.21 -16.20
C HIS A 61 -6.18 -6.10 -16.06
N ARG A 62 -6.77 -5.95 -14.86
CA ARG A 62 -7.83 -4.98 -14.59
C ARG A 62 -7.54 -4.14 -13.36
N LEU A 63 -7.82 -2.86 -13.46
CA LEU A 63 -7.84 -1.93 -12.34
C LEU A 63 -9.30 -1.65 -11.98
N PHE A 64 -9.67 -1.90 -10.73
CA PHE A 64 -10.96 -1.57 -10.17
C PHE A 64 -10.84 -0.31 -9.34
N MET A 65 -11.80 0.60 -9.47
CA MET A 65 -11.83 1.85 -8.70
C MET A 65 -13.24 2.20 -8.26
N SER A 66 -13.38 2.61 -7.02
CA SER A 66 -14.64 3.08 -6.48
C SER A 66 -15.04 4.43 -7.10
N ARG A 67 -16.33 4.60 -7.45
CA ARG A 67 -16.89 5.82 -8.04
C ARG A 67 -18.20 6.23 -7.39
N GLY A 68 -18.21 6.28 -6.07
CA GLY A 68 -19.33 6.75 -5.28
C GLY A 68 -20.55 5.82 -5.29
N THR A 69 -21.16 5.55 -6.44
CA THR A 69 -22.35 4.69 -6.57
C THR A 69 -22.11 3.43 -7.40
N HIS A 70 -20.93 3.31 -7.99
CA HIS A 70 -20.55 2.20 -8.86
C HIS A 70 -19.03 1.96 -8.77
N THR A 71 -18.57 0.82 -9.27
CA THR A 71 -17.15 0.48 -9.35
C THR A 71 -16.74 0.39 -10.82
N LEU A 72 -15.85 1.29 -11.25
CA LEU A 72 -15.34 1.33 -12.61
C LEU A 72 -14.21 0.32 -12.79
N VAL A 73 -14.16 -0.35 -13.95
CA VAL A 73 -13.15 -1.34 -14.28
C VAL A 73 -12.41 -0.93 -15.56
N ILE A 74 -11.07 -0.85 -15.47
CA ILE A 74 -10.16 -0.43 -16.53
C ILE A 74 -9.29 -1.62 -16.94
N ASP A 75 -9.08 -1.85 -18.22
CA ASP A 75 -8.04 -2.78 -18.73
C ASP A 75 -6.67 -2.08 -18.60
N THR A 76 -5.76 -2.67 -17.83
CA THR A 76 -4.43 -2.08 -17.53
C THR A 76 -3.45 -2.12 -18.70
N ARG A 77 -3.78 -2.81 -19.80
CA ARG A 77 -2.95 -2.88 -21.02
C ARG A 77 -3.31 -1.77 -22.00
N THR A 78 -4.54 -1.29 -21.96
CA THR A 78 -5.07 -0.30 -22.91
C THR A 78 -5.55 1.00 -22.25
N ASP A 79 -5.57 1.02 -20.91
CA ASP A 79 -6.06 2.12 -20.08
C ASP A 79 -7.53 2.51 -20.41
N SER A 80 -8.30 1.57 -20.96
CA SER A 80 -9.69 1.81 -21.37
C SER A 80 -10.70 1.20 -20.41
N VAL A 81 -11.87 1.83 -20.28
CA VAL A 81 -12.98 1.32 -19.47
C VAL A 81 -13.53 0.05 -20.13
N VAL A 82 -13.54 -1.06 -19.38
CA VAL A 82 -14.02 -2.37 -19.84
C VAL A 82 -15.19 -2.90 -19.01
N GLY A 83 -15.55 -2.23 -17.93
CA GLY A 83 -16.67 -2.65 -17.10
C GLY A 83 -17.10 -1.60 -16.09
N ASP A 84 -18.29 -1.84 -15.55
CA ASP A 84 -18.91 -1.00 -14.54
C ASP A 84 -19.79 -1.88 -13.66
N ILE A 85 -19.51 -1.96 -12.38
CA ILE A 85 -20.31 -2.70 -11.41
C ILE A 85 -21.26 -1.71 -10.76
N ALA A 86 -22.49 -1.74 -11.18
CA ALA A 86 -23.54 -0.87 -10.70
C ALA A 86 -24.00 -1.23 -9.27
N ASP A 87 -24.78 -0.34 -8.67
CA ASP A 87 -25.47 -0.59 -7.42
C ASP A 87 -24.54 -0.91 -6.24
N THR A 88 -23.48 -0.09 -6.10
CA THR A 88 -22.55 -0.11 -4.97
C THR A 88 -22.59 1.24 -4.24
N PRO A 89 -23.66 1.52 -3.44
CA PRO A 89 -23.95 2.86 -2.91
C PRO A 89 -22.95 3.31 -1.85
N GLY A 90 -22.20 4.35 -2.15
CA GLY A 90 -21.12 4.83 -1.27
C GLY A 90 -19.98 3.84 -1.21
N VAL A 91 -19.61 3.25 -2.36
CA VAL A 91 -18.52 2.28 -2.44
C VAL A 91 -17.18 2.91 -2.03
N HIS A 92 -16.48 2.18 -1.17
CA HIS A 92 -15.12 2.47 -0.72
C HIS A 92 -14.16 1.40 -1.24
N GLY A 93 -13.95 0.32 -0.48
CA GLY A 93 -13.00 -0.74 -0.77
C GLY A 93 -13.51 -1.82 -1.72
N ILE A 94 -12.56 -2.57 -2.29
CA ILE A 94 -12.80 -3.70 -3.19
C ILE A 94 -11.84 -4.82 -2.80
N ALA A 95 -12.33 -6.08 -2.76
CA ALA A 95 -11.51 -7.25 -2.47
C ALA A 95 -11.84 -8.39 -3.44
N PHE A 96 -10.89 -9.32 -3.65
CA PHE A 96 -11.05 -10.45 -4.56
C PHE A 96 -10.82 -11.79 -3.85
N ALA A 97 -11.75 -12.73 -4.01
CA ALA A 97 -11.62 -14.14 -3.69
C ALA A 97 -11.47 -14.92 -5.01
N TYR A 98 -10.23 -15.03 -5.47
CA TYR A 98 -9.92 -15.65 -6.77
C TYR A 98 -10.32 -17.13 -6.82
N ASP A 99 -10.15 -17.85 -5.71
CA ASP A 99 -10.56 -19.26 -5.54
C ASP A 99 -12.07 -19.47 -5.73
N LEU A 100 -12.87 -18.44 -5.46
CA LEU A 100 -14.32 -18.43 -5.62
C LEU A 100 -14.78 -17.69 -6.88
N SER A 101 -13.86 -17.10 -7.65
CA SER A 101 -14.16 -16.21 -8.78
C SER A 101 -15.13 -15.07 -8.40
N ARG A 102 -14.98 -14.53 -7.19
CA ARG A 102 -15.84 -13.49 -6.63
C ARG A 102 -15.05 -12.23 -6.29
N GLY A 103 -15.72 -11.10 -6.48
CA GLY A 103 -15.29 -9.82 -5.93
C GLY A 103 -16.30 -9.29 -4.92
N TYR A 104 -15.84 -8.39 -4.07
CA TYR A 104 -16.60 -7.79 -2.98
C TYR A 104 -16.35 -6.29 -2.95
N THR A 105 -17.39 -5.49 -2.76
CA THR A 105 -17.26 -4.04 -2.49
C THR A 105 -17.86 -3.72 -1.15
N SER A 106 -17.19 -2.87 -0.37
CA SER A 106 -17.77 -2.26 0.82
C SER A 106 -18.55 -1.02 0.44
N ASN A 107 -19.80 -0.90 0.90
CA ASN A 107 -20.73 0.17 0.56
C ASN A 107 -21.12 0.95 1.81
N GLY A 108 -20.46 2.09 2.03
CA GLY A 108 -20.64 2.86 3.28
C GLY A 108 -22.01 3.49 3.44
N ARG A 109 -22.73 3.81 2.35
CA ARG A 109 -24.00 4.53 2.43
C ARG A 109 -25.13 3.69 3.01
N ASP A 110 -25.19 2.41 2.70
CA ASP A 110 -26.25 1.49 3.14
C ASP A 110 -25.73 0.38 4.06
N SER A 111 -24.47 0.47 4.50
CA SER A 111 -23.84 -0.49 5.40
C SER A 111 -23.93 -1.92 4.87
N SER A 112 -23.46 -2.11 3.64
CA SER A 112 -23.51 -3.39 2.96
C SER A 112 -22.20 -3.76 2.28
N VAL A 113 -22.11 -5.03 1.87
CA VAL A 113 -21.10 -5.57 0.96
C VAL A 113 -21.83 -6.13 -0.26
N THR A 114 -21.48 -5.64 -1.46
CA THR A 114 -21.96 -6.25 -2.72
C THR A 114 -20.99 -7.34 -3.14
N VAL A 115 -21.49 -8.53 -3.37
CA VAL A 115 -20.76 -9.65 -3.96
C VAL A 115 -21.02 -9.65 -5.47
N PHE A 116 -19.97 -9.75 -6.29
CA PHE A 116 -20.09 -9.80 -7.72
C PHE A 116 -19.25 -10.92 -8.33
N ASP A 117 -19.65 -11.41 -9.49
CA ASP A 117 -18.87 -12.37 -10.27
C ASP A 117 -17.66 -11.67 -10.89
N LEU A 118 -16.47 -12.15 -10.59
CA LEU A 118 -15.22 -11.50 -11.00
C LEU A 118 -15.00 -11.53 -12.52
N LYS A 119 -15.58 -12.49 -13.24
CA LYS A 119 -15.44 -12.61 -14.69
C LYS A 119 -16.43 -11.73 -15.44
N THR A 120 -17.71 -11.78 -15.05
CA THR A 120 -18.79 -11.08 -15.74
C THR A 120 -19.08 -9.69 -15.18
N LEU A 121 -18.56 -9.39 -13.97
CA LEU A 121 -18.81 -8.18 -13.20
C LEU A 121 -20.28 -8.03 -12.73
N ALA A 122 -21.10 -9.05 -12.92
CA ALA A 122 -22.50 -9.02 -12.52
C ALA A 122 -22.64 -9.14 -10.99
N PRO A 123 -23.46 -8.31 -10.33
CA PRO A 123 -23.80 -8.48 -8.93
C PRO A 123 -24.47 -9.85 -8.67
N ILE A 124 -24.05 -10.54 -7.63
CA ILE A 124 -24.59 -11.84 -7.20
C ILE A 124 -25.55 -11.65 -6.04
N THR A 125 -25.13 -10.94 -4.99
CA THR A 125 -25.93 -10.71 -3.80
C THR A 125 -25.39 -9.51 -3.02
N ARG A 126 -26.18 -9.05 -2.04
CA ARG A 126 -25.80 -7.99 -1.11
C ARG A 126 -25.92 -8.52 0.32
N ILE A 127 -24.93 -8.23 1.14
CA ILE A 127 -24.84 -8.65 2.54
C ILE A 127 -24.81 -7.41 3.40
N HIS A 128 -25.71 -7.28 4.37
CA HIS A 128 -25.64 -6.19 5.36
C HIS A 128 -24.54 -6.46 6.37
N THR A 129 -23.74 -5.44 6.66
CA THR A 129 -22.69 -5.51 7.68
C THR A 129 -23.27 -5.45 9.09
N THR A 130 -22.52 -5.88 10.08
CA THR A 130 -22.88 -5.78 11.50
C THR A 130 -22.77 -4.35 12.03
N GLY A 131 -21.94 -3.53 11.38
CA GLY A 131 -21.67 -2.16 11.77
C GLY A 131 -22.01 -1.16 10.66
N VAL A 132 -21.63 0.09 10.86
CA VAL A 132 -22.01 1.24 10.05
C VAL A 132 -20.83 1.80 9.28
N ASN A 133 -21.07 2.09 7.99
CA ASN A 133 -20.09 2.67 7.08
C ASN A 133 -18.88 1.74 6.86
N PRO A 134 -19.08 0.55 6.25
CA PRO A 134 -17.95 -0.27 5.84
C PRO A 134 -17.09 0.48 4.81
N ASP A 135 -15.79 0.54 5.10
CA ASP A 135 -14.76 1.27 4.39
C ASP A 135 -13.76 0.30 3.75
N ALA A 136 -12.62 0.05 4.39
CA ALA A 136 -11.70 -0.97 3.91
C ALA A 136 -12.34 -2.37 3.91
N ILE A 137 -11.87 -3.21 2.98
CA ILE A 137 -12.32 -4.60 2.86
C ILE A 137 -11.18 -5.45 2.36
N VAL A 138 -10.98 -6.64 2.93
CA VAL A 138 -9.97 -7.61 2.49
C VAL A 138 -10.54 -9.03 2.48
N TYR A 139 -10.00 -9.88 1.62
CA TYR A 139 -10.23 -11.31 1.63
C TYR A 139 -9.02 -12.03 2.19
N ASP A 140 -9.24 -12.98 3.10
CA ASP A 140 -8.21 -13.87 3.63
C ASP A 140 -8.47 -15.29 3.10
N ASP A 141 -7.58 -15.78 2.25
CA ASP A 141 -7.64 -17.09 1.61
C ASP A 141 -7.40 -18.23 2.59
N PHE A 142 -6.75 -17.97 3.73
CA PHE A 142 -6.52 -18.97 4.77
C PHE A 142 -7.79 -19.32 5.56
N SER A 143 -8.59 -18.33 5.89
CA SER A 143 -9.86 -18.51 6.61
C SER A 143 -11.08 -18.61 5.70
N HIS A 144 -10.92 -18.31 4.40
CA HIS A 144 -11.97 -18.13 3.40
C HIS A 144 -13.03 -17.11 3.82
N ARG A 145 -12.58 -16.00 4.42
CA ARG A 145 -13.43 -14.93 4.91
C ARG A 145 -13.11 -13.59 4.29
N VAL A 146 -14.15 -12.80 4.11
CA VAL A 146 -14.06 -11.38 3.79
C VAL A 146 -14.25 -10.60 5.09
N PHE A 147 -13.38 -9.61 5.31
CA PHE A 147 -13.46 -8.69 6.44
C PHE A 147 -13.78 -7.30 5.92
N ALA A 148 -14.95 -6.76 6.27
CA ALA A 148 -15.36 -5.39 5.98
C ALA A 148 -15.23 -4.55 7.25
N PHE A 149 -14.46 -3.47 7.19
CA PHE A 149 -14.11 -2.63 8.32
C PHE A 149 -15.06 -1.45 8.41
N ASN A 150 -15.84 -1.37 9.49
CA ASN A 150 -16.92 -0.40 9.67
C ASN A 150 -16.40 0.87 10.35
N GLY A 151 -16.02 1.87 9.56
CA GLY A 151 -15.31 3.06 10.04
C GLY A 151 -16.11 3.91 11.05
N ARG A 152 -17.44 3.89 11.00
CA ARG A 152 -18.26 4.68 11.93
C ARG A 152 -18.58 3.96 13.23
N SER A 153 -18.75 2.64 13.20
CA SER A 153 -19.05 1.84 14.41
C SER A 153 -17.81 1.30 15.12
N GLY A 154 -16.62 1.35 14.48
CA GLY A 154 -15.36 0.94 15.11
C GLY A 154 -15.24 -0.57 15.28
N ASP A 155 -15.74 -1.34 14.31
CA ASP A 155 -15.73 -2.79 14.30
C ASP A 155 -15.45 -3.34 12.90
N ALA A 156 -15.29 -4.67 12.79
CA ALA A 156 -15.22 -5.36 11.51
C ALA A 156 -16.31 -6.44 11.42
N THR A 157 -16.90 -6.57 10.23
CA THR A 157 -17.80 -7.66 9.89
C THR A 157 -17.00 -8.75 9.19
N ALA A 158 -16.97 -9.96 9.75
CA ALA A 158 -16.43 -11.14 9.09
C ALA A 158 -17.56 -11.85 8.32
N ILE A 159 -17.32 -12.13 7.04
CA ILE A 159 -18.26 -12.77 6.12
C ILE A 159 -17.65 -14.10 5.65
N ASP A 160 -18.38 -15.19 5.76
CA ASP A 160 -18.04 -16.46 5.13
C ASP A 160 -18.21 -16.32 3.60
N ALA A 161 -17.10 -16.42 2.86
CA ALA A 161 -17.09 -16.16 1.42
C ALA A 161 -17.76 -17.30 0.62
N ALA A 162 -17.85 -18.52 1.14
CA ALA A 162 -18.52 -19.63 0.45
C ALA A 162 -20.04 -19.47 0.48
N THR A 163 -20.58 -19.10 1.64
CA THR A 163 -22.03 -19.01 1.88
C THR A 163 -22.59 -17.59 1.70
N ASN A 164 -21.73 -16.55 1.65
CA ASN A 164 -22.11 -15.13 1.65
C ASN A 164 -22.95 -14.75 2.88
N THR A 165 -22.62 -15.29 4.04
CA THR A 165 -23.30 -14.98 5.30
C THR A 165 -22.34 -14.35 6.31
N VAL A 166 -22.86 -13.53 7.21
CA VAL A 166 -22.08 -12.98 8.31
C VAL A 166 -21.63 -14.11 9.25
N ALA A 167 -20.31 -14.25 9.42
CA ALA A 167 -19.69 -15.22 10.32
C ALA A 167 -19.47 -14.67 11.73
N GLY A 168 -19.38 -13.34 11.87
CA GLY A 168 -19.20 -12.69 13.16
C GLY A 168 -18.86 -11.20 13.06
N MET A 169 -18.73 -10.58 14.23
CA MET A 169 -18.33 -9.17 14.38
C MET A 169 -17.10 -9.11 15.31
N ILE A 170 -16.19 -8.20 15.01
CA ILE A 170 -14.96 -7.99 15.77
C ILE A 170 -14.90 -6.54 16.23
N PRO A 171 -15.03 -6.23 17.53
CA PRO A 171 -14.87 -4.89 18.03
C PRO A 171 -13.40 -4.47 17.96
N LEU A 172 -13.11 -3.32 17.35
CA LEU A 172 -11.75 -2.79 17.17
C LEU A 172 -11.43 -1.63 18.13
N GLY A 173 -12.44 -1.07 18.78
CA GLY A 173 -12.27 -0.01 19.77
C GLY A 173 -11.93 1.37 19.21
N GLY A 174 -11.90 1.55 17.90
CA GLY A 174 -11.62 2.79 17.19
C GLY A 174 -11.96 2.69 15.71
N LYS A 175 -11.66 3.75 14.94
CA LYS A 175 -11.96 3.85 13.52
C LYS A 175 -10.98 3.01 12.68
N PRO A 176 -11.41 1.86 12.10
CA PRO A 176 -10.53 1.08 11.23
C PRO A 176 -10.37 1.75 9.86
N GLU A 177 -9.16 1.63 9.32
CA GLU A 177 -8.77 2.06 7.97
C GLU A 177 -8.21 0.87 7.18
N PHE A 178 -7.13 1.01 6.41
CA PHE A 178 -6.57 -0.07 5.61
C PHE A 178 -6.15 -1.28 6.43
N ALA A 179 -6.33 -2.46 5.82
CA ALA A 179 -5.97 -3.74 6.43
C ALA A 179 -5.19 -4.62 5.44
N VAL A 180 -4.35 -5.50 5.99
CA VAL A 180 -3.59 -6.50 5.23
C VAL A 180 -3.65 -7.86 5.92
N VAL A 181 -3.52 -8.93 5.13
CA VAL A 181 -3.49 -10.32 5.59
C VAL A 181 -2.19 -11.00 5.19
N ASP A 182 -1.69 -11.94 6.02
CA ASP A 182 -0.48 -12.71 5.68
C ASP A 182 -0.76 -14.01 4.90
N GLY A 183 -2.04 -14.39 4.75
CA GLY A 183 -2.43 -15.68 4.17
C GLY A 183 -2.08 -16.87 5.06
N LYS A 184 -1.88 -16.65 6.37
CA LYS A 184 -1.56 -17.68 7.38
C LYS A 184 -2.42 -17.56 8.63
N GLY A 185 -3.46 -16.72 8.56
CA GLY A 185 -4.43 -16.54 9.64
C GLY A 185 -4.23 -15.28 10.47
N THR A 186 -3.32 -14.39 10.08
CA THR A 186 -3.15 -13.11 10.75
C THR A 186 -3.57 -11.96 9.83
N LEU A 187 -4.31 -11.04 10.40
CA LEU A 187 -4.73 -9.80 9.78
C LEU A 187 -4.27 -8.62 10.65
N TRP A 188 -3.81 -7.56 10.02
CA TRP A 188 -3.51 -6.28 10.67
C TRP A 188 -4.38 -5.20 10.05
N VAL A 189 -4.88 -4.30 10.88
CA VAL A 189 -5.70 -3.16 10.48
C VAL A 189 -5.25 -1.91 11.24
N ASN A 190 -5.11 -0.80 10.52
CA ASN A 190 -4.89 0.51 11.13
C ASN A 190 -6.15 0.94 11.88
N VAL A 191 -5.98 1.47 13.10
CA VAL A 191 -7.02 2.10 13.91
C VAL A 191 -6.67 3.58 14.00
N GLU A 192 -7.23 4.38 13.06
CA GLU A 192 -6.83 5.76 12.77
C GLU A 192 -6.89 6.65 14.00
N ASP A 193 -8.05 6.77 14.63
CA ASP A 193 -8.31 7.68 15.77
C ASP A 193 -7.57 7.28 17.06
N LYS A 194 -6.92 6.11 17.08
CA LYS A 194 -6.07 5.63 18.18
C LYS A 194 -4.58 5.70 17.87
N SER A 195 -4.21 5.93 16.61
CA SER A 195 -2.82 5.83 16.16
C SER A 195 -2.20 4.46 16.49
N GLU A 196 -2.94 3.41 16.17
CA GLU A 196 -2.60 2.01 16.48
C GLU A 196 -2.76 1.11 15.26
N ILE A 197 -2.11 -0.07 15.32
CA ILE A 197 -2.46 -1.23 14.50
C ILE A 197 -3.10 -2.28 15.43
N ALA A 198 -4.25 -2.80 15.04
CA ALA A 198 -4.83 -3.99 15.67
C ALA A 198 -4.40 -5.26 14.90
N GLN A 199 -3.96 -6.28 15.64
CA GLN A 199 -3.67 -7.62 15.12
C GLN A 199 -4.82 -8.56 15.43
N LEU A 200 -5.31 -9.27 14.42
CA LEU A 200 -6.45 -10.18 14.51
C LEU A 200 -6.11 -11.59 14.05
N ASP A 201 -6.78 -12.55 14.63
CA ASP A 201 -6.80 -13.94 14.16
C ASP A 201 -8.04 -14.15 13.28
N THR A 202 -7.83 -14.51 12.01
CA THR A 202 -8.89 -14.56 10.99
C THR A 202 -9.85 -15.76 11.18
N LYS A 203 -9.42 -16.81 11.89
CA LYS A 203 -10.26 -17.98 12.19
C LYS A 203 -11.10 -17.81 13.45
N THR A 204 -10.47 -17.35 14.54
CA THR A 204 -11.15 -17.20 15.82
C THR A 204 -11.88 -15.89 15.96
N LEU A 205 -11.63 -14.91 15.07
CA LEU A 205 -12.15 -13.55 15.09
C LEU A 205 -11.74 -12.76 16.35
N ALA A 206 -10.63 -13.14 16.96
CA ALA A 206 -10.11 -12.50 18.16
C ALA A 206 -9.11 -11.41 17.83
N VAL A 207 -9.24 -10.26 18.48
CA VAL A 207 -8.17 -9.25 18.54
C VAL A 207 -7.08 -9.80 19.45
N LYS A 208 -5.85 -9.91 18.94
CA LYS A 208 -4.70 -10.44 19.66
C LYS A 208 -3.89 -9.35 20.35
N ALA A 209 -3.79 -8.17 19.70
CA ALA A 209 -3.02 -7.06 20.22
C ALA A 209 -3.49 -5.73 19.59
N HIS A 210 -3.20 -4.65 20.30
CA HIS A 210 -3.19 -3.28 19.81
C HIS A 210 -1.78 -2.72 20.00
N TRP A 211 -1.21 -2.16 18.94
CA TRP A 211 0.17 -1.66 18.91
C TRP A 211 0.19 -0.17 18.63
N ALA A 212 0.64 0.61 19.60
CA ALA A 212 0.82 2.05 19.44
C ALA A 212 1.92 2.34 18.40
N LEU A 213 1.68 3.30 17.53
CA LEU A 213 2.52 3.62 16.39
C LEU A 213 3.40 4.86 16.58
N ALA A 214 3.46 5.44 17.77
CA ALA A 214 4.25 6.67 17.98
C ALA A 214 5.66 6.58 17.35
N PRO A 215 6.07 7.61 16.58
CA PRO A 215 5.48 8.95 16.43
C PRO A 215 4.47 9.10 15.27
N CYS A 216 4.01 8.02 14.64
CA CYS A 216 2.99 8.03 13.59
C CYS A 216 1.63 8.38 14.19
N GLU A 217 0.92 9.33 13.58
CA GLU A 217 -0.40 9.79 14.00
C GLU A 217 -1.42 9.53 12.90
N GLU A 218 -2.63 9.09 13.28
CA GLU A 218 -3.75 8.84 12.38
C GLU A 218 -3.33 8.02 11.13
N PRO A 219 -2.95 6.73 11.31
CA PRO A 219 -2.52 5.86 10.22
C PRO A 219 -3.69 5.54 9.28
N SER A 220 -3.48 5.66 7.95
CA SER A 220 -4.47 5.30 6.93
C SER A 220 -4.03 4.09 6.11
N GLY A 221 -3.18 4.27 5.10
CA GLY A 221 -2.71 3.20 4.23
C GLY A 221 -1.81 2.20 4.95
N LEU A 222 -1.92 0.92 4.58
CA LEU A 222 -1.14 -0.17 5.16
C LEU A 222 -0.70 -1.15 4.07
N ALA A 223 0.57 -1.51 4.04
CA ALA A 223 1.13 -2.54 3.16
C ALA A 223 1.98 -3.53 3.97
N LEU A 224 2.19 -4.73 3.44
CA LEU A 224 2.92 -5.81 4.10
C LEU A 224 4.00 -6.37 3.18
N ASP A 225 5.26 -6.35 3.62
CA ASP A 225 6.26 -7.29 3.13
C ASP A 225 6.13 -8.61 3.90
N ARG A 226 5.61 -9.62 3.21
CA ARG A 226 5.43 -10.96 3.80
C ARG A 226 6.76 -11.67 4.07
N ALA A 227 7.82 -11.34 3.31
CA ALA A 227 9.12 -12.00 3.43
C ALA A 227 9.89 -11.50 4.66
N SER A 228 10.00 -10.19 4.82
CA SER A 228 10.66 -9.56 5.96
C SER A 228 9.75 -9.43 7.20
N ARG A 229 8.43 -9.68 7.02
CA ARG A 229 7.38 -9.44 8.01
C ARG A 229 7.41 -8.01 8.54
N ARG A 230 7.37 -7.06 7.60
CA ARG A 230 7.30 -5.63 7.90
C ARG A 230 6.02 -5.02 7.36
N LEU A 231 5.36 -4.27 8.20
CA LEU A 231 4.21 -3.45 7.85
C LEU A 231 4.72 -2.05 7.53
N PHE A 232 4.21 -1.47 6.46
CA PHE A 232 4.45 -0.09 6.06
C PHE A 232 3.13 0.65 6.21
N THR A 233 3.03 1.52 7.20
CA THR A 233 1.84 2.33 7.43
C THR A 233 2.15 3.80 7.21
N VAL A 234 1.23 4.52 6.55
CA VAL A 234 1.36 5.95 6.27
C VAL A 234 0.44 6.76 7.18
N CYS A 235 0.90 7.93 7.62
CA CYS A 235 0.37 8.67 8.75
C CYS A 235 0.05 10.10 8.37
N SER A 236 -0.99 10.71 8.97
CA SER A 236 -1.43 12.09 8.67
C SER A 236 -0.35 13.14 8.95
N ASN A 237 0.57 12.85 9.87
CA ASN A 237 1.69 13.71 10.23
C ASN A 237 2.92 13.58 9.30
N LYS A 238 2.72 13.14 8.04
CA LYS A 238 3.73 13.06 6.96
C LYS A 238 4.85 12.06 7.27
N LEU A 239 4.49 10.95 7.83
CA LEU A 239 5.41 9.85 8.12
C LEU A 239 4.92 8.55 7.46
N MET A 240 5.86 7.71 7.08
CA MET A 240 5.68 6.27 6.92
C MET A 240 6.38 5.59 8.10
N ALA A 241 5.67 4.79 8.87
CA ALA A 241 6.25 3.94 9.90
C ALA A 241 6.44 2.52 9.36
N ILE A 242 7.59 1.93 9.64
CA ILE A 242 7.88 0.52 9.39
C ILE A 242 7.74 -0.20 10.72
N VAL A 243 6.87 -1.20 10.75
CA VAL A 243 6.50 -1.91 11.98
C VAL A 243 6.80 -3.40 11.85
N ASP A 244 7.39 -3.97 12.87
CA ASP A 244 7.59 -5.41 12.97
C ASP A 244 6.24 -6.12 13.17
N ALA A 245 5.82 -6.91 12.19
CA ALA A 245 4.52 -7.58 12.17
C ALA A 245 4.37 -8.72 13.21
N ASP A 246 5.45 -9.10 13.89
CA ASP A 246 5.42 -10.15 14.91
C ASP A 246 5.22 -9.59 16.34
N ASN A 247 5.63 -8.34 16.58
CA ASN A 247 5.61 -7.77 17.92
C ASN A 247 5.14 -6.31 18.01
N GLY A 248 4.81 -5.68 16.87
CA GLY A 248 4.28 -4.31 16.82
C GLY A 248 5.30 -3.19 17.04
N LYS A 249 6.61 -3.51 17.08
CA LYS A 249 7.63 -2.50 17.28
C LYS A 249 7.80 -1.63 16.03
N VAL A 250 7.71 -0.31 16.18
CA VAL A 250 8.14 0.64 15.14
C VAL A 250 9.67 0.57 15.05
N VAL A 251 10.17 0.10 13.90
CA VAL A 251 11.62 -0.11 13.66
C VAL A 251 12.26 1.03 12.91
N ALA A 252 11.48 1.76 12.10
CA ALA A 252 11.93 2.96 11.38
C ALA A 252 10.76 3.88 11.08
N THR A 253 11.07 5.16 10.86
CA THR A 253 10.12 6.16 10.33
C THR A 253 10.80 6.97 9.23
N LEU A 254 10.03 7.31 8.20
CA LEU A 254 10.52 8.01 7.01
C LEU A 254 9.57 9.16 6.66
N PRO A 255 10.06 10.27 6.12
CA PRO A 255 9.20 11.36 5.71
C PRO A 255 8.40 11.00 4.45
N THR A 256 7.14 11.42 4.41
CA THR A 256 6.27 11.40 3.23
C THR A 256 5.80 12.82 2.89
N GLY A 257 4.98 12.94 1.84
CA GLY A 257 4.31 14.20 1.51
C GLY A 257 3.11 14.50 2.40
N ASP A 258 2.42 15.61 2.10
CA ASP A 258 1.21 16.04 2.82
C ASP A 258 -0.04 15.33 2.30
N GLY A 259 -0.94 14.97 3.22
CA GLY A 259 -2.19 14.29 2.90
C GLY A 259 -1.96 12.87 2.35
N THR A 260 -0.99 12.16 2.91
CA THR A 260 -0.71 10.77 2.59
C THR A 260 -1.92 9.89 2.97
N ASP A 261 -2.28 8.95 2.09
CA ASP A 261 -3.50 8.15 2.28
C ASP A 261 -3.29 6.64 1.97
N ALA A 262 -2.74 6.28 0.82
CA ALA A 262 -2.53 4.88 0.48
C ALA A 262 -1.06 4.47 0.54
N ALA A 263 -0.81 3.20 0.88
CA ALA A 263 0.49 2.55 0.88
C ALA A 263 0.50 1.31 -0.02
N GLY A 264 1.65 0.98 -0.59
CA GLY A 264 1.89 -0.23 -1.36
C GLY A 264 3.29 -0.76 -1.13
N PHE A 265 3.50 -2.06 -1.32
CA PHE A 265 4.82 -2.66 -1.28
C PHE A 265 5.03 -3.62 -2.46
N ASP A 266 6.12 -3.44 -3.17
CA ASP A 266 6.56 -4.29 -4.27
C ASP A 266 7.66 -5.25 -3.79
N PRO A 267 7.36 -6.53 -3.61
CA PRO A 267 8.32 -7.49 -3.08
C PRO A 267 9.49 -7.78 -4.04
N ALA A 268 9.32 -7.58 -5.35
CA ALA A 268 10.36 -7.85 -6.33
C ALA A 268 11.45 -6.78 -6.33
N THR A 269 11.06 -5.53 -6.12
CA THR A 269 11.98 -4.38 -6.09
C THR A 269 12.30 -3.90 -4.68
N ARG A 270 11.59 -4.42 -3.66
CA ARG A 270 11.65 -3.98 -2.26
C ARG A 270 11.34 -2.49 -2.09
N LEU A 271 10.42 -2.00 -2.91
CA LEU A 271 9.98 -0.61 -2.86
C LEU A 271 8.63 -0.51 -2.15
N ALA A 272 8.56 0.38 -1.17
CA ALA A 272 7.32 0.83 -0.58
C ALA A 272 6.93 2.18 -1.19
N PHE A 273 5.63 2.40 -1.33
CA PHE A 273 5.06 3.59 -1.95
C PHE A 273 4.07 4.25 -1.01
N ALA A 274 4.05 5.58 -1.02
CA ALA A 274 3.06 6.39 -0.32
C ALA A 274 2.53 7.47 -1.25
N SER A 275 1.22 7.48 -1.53
CA SER A 275 0.58 8.50 -2.35
C SER A 275 0.12 9.67 -1.49
N ASN A 276 0.51 10.89 -1.90
CA ASN A 276 0.32 12.10 -1.11
C ASN A 276 -0.62 13.07 -1.81
N GLY A 277 -1.61 13.56 -1.09
CA GLY A 277 -2.64 14.48 -1.60
C GLY A 277 -2.12 15.82 -2.10
N GLU A 278 -0.94 16.24 -1.66
CA GLU A 278 -0.26 17.42 -2.21
C GLU A 278 0.11 17.30 -3.69
N GLY A 279 0.18 16.08 -4.22
CA GLY A 279 0.53 15.77 -5.61
C GLY A 279 1.92 15.17 -5.77
N THR A 280 2.31 14.30 -4.86
CA THR A 280 3.56 13.54 -4.93
C THR A 280 3.33 12.06 -4.62
N LEU A 281 4.26 11.20 -5.07
CA LEU A 281 4.39 9.80 -4.66
C LEU A 281 5.77 9.62 -4.02
N THR A 282 5.81 9.26 -2.75
CA THR A 282 7.05 8.92 -2.06
C THR A 282 7.40 7.47 -2.34
N VAL A 283 8.64 7.22 -2.78
CA VAL A 283 9.19 5.89 -3.04
C VAL A 283 10.29 5.62 -2.04
N VAL A 284 10.15 4.53 -1.31
CA VAL A 284 11.05 4.10 -0.22
C VAL A 284 11.65 2.76 -0.59
N HIS A 285 12.95 2.59 -0.45
CA HIS A 285 13.61 1.29 -0.60
C HIS A 285 13.85 0.67 0.78
N GLU A 286 13.42 -0.57 0.96
CA GLU A 286 13.72 -1.38 2.14
C GLU A 286 15.11 -2.03 1.96
N ASP A 287 16.12 -1.50 2.66
CA ASP A 287 17.50 -2.02 2.59
C ASP A 287 17.66 -3.32 3.38
N SER A 288 16.99 -3.36 4.52
CA SER A 288 16.89 -4.53 5.39
C SER A 288 15.55 -4.47 6.15
N PRO A 289 15.15 -5.53 6.86
CA PRO A 289 13.91 -5.50 7.65
C PRO A 289 13.79 -4.32 8.63
N ASN A 290 14.89 -3.69 9.02
CA ASN A 290 14.89 -2.61 10.01
C ASN A 290 15.46 -1.29 9.48
N THR A 291 15.83 -1.22 8.21
CA THR A 291 16.40 -0.02 7.60
C THR A 291 15.81 0.21 6.23
N ALA A 292 15.47 1.46 5.96
CA ALA A 292 14.95 1.90 4.67
C ALA A 292 15.31 3.37 4.46
N HIS A 293 15.22 3.83 3.23
CA HIS A 293 15.43 5.24 2.88
C HIS A 293 14.53 5.67 1.74
N VAL A 294 14.23 6.96 1.67
CA VAL A 294 13.49 7.54 0.54
C VAL A 294 14.44 7.60 -0.65
N VAL A 295 14.07 6.91 -1.73
CA VAL A 295 14.86 6.91 -2.99
C VAL A 295 14.38 7.95 -3.98
N GLN A 296 13.10 8.31 -3.91
CA GLN A 296 12.52 9.27 -4.84
C GLN A 296 11.24 9.90 -4.29
N THR A 297 10.99 11.15 -4.67
CA THR A 297 9.68 11.79 -4.59
C THR A 297 9.25 12.15 -6.01
N VAL A 298 8.23 11.45 -6.51
CA VAL A 298 7.73 11.60 -7.88
C VAL A 298 6.65 12.67 -7.91
N PRO A 299 6.77 13.72 -8.72
CA PRO A 299 5.67 14.65 -8.94
C PRO A 299 4.49 13.96 -9.63
N THR A 300 3.28 14.07 -9.04
CA THR A 300 2.05 13.52 -9.60
C THR A 300 1.05 14.64 -9.93
N GLN A 301 -0.10 14.65 -9.29
CA GLN A 301 -1.09 15.71 -9.40
C GLN A 301 -1.80 15.88 -8.06
N ARG A 302 -2.08 17.11 -7.67
CA ARG A 302 -2.81 17.39 -6.42
C ARG A 302 -4.10 16.57 -6.34
N GLY A 303 -4.35 15.99 -5.18
CA GLY A 303 -5.50 15.12 -4.93
C GLY A 303 -5.27 13.65 -5.28
N ALA A 304 -4.13 13.27 -5.91
CA ALA A 304 -3.78 11.88 -6.20
C ALA A 304 -3.26 11.18 -4.94
N ARG A 305 -4.14 11.03 -3.94
CA ARG A 305 -3.82 10.46 -2.63
C ARG A 305 -4.08 8.96 -2.53
N THR A 306 -4.97 8.42 -3.37
CA THR A 306 -5.29 7.00 -3.40
C THR A 306 -4.56 6.33 -4.57
N MET A 307 -4.06 5.12 -4.35
CA MET A 307 -3.31 4.39 -5.36
C MET A 307 -3.54 2.88 -5.28
N ALA A 308 -3.18 2.19 -6.36
CA ALA A 308 -2.98 0.74 -6.39
C ALA A 308 -1.65 0.42 -7.07
N LEU A 309 -0.96 -0.59 -6.59
CA LEU A 309 0.27 -1.12 -7.18
C LEU A 309 -0.03 -2.43 -7.89
N ASP A 310 0.44 -2.58 -9.11
CA ASP A 310 0.56 -3.87 -9.78
C ASP A 310 1.98 -4.43 -9.57
N PRO A 311 2.17 -5.42 -8.72
CA PRO A 311 3.50 -5.94 -8.40
C PRO A 311 4.12 -6.77 -9.53
N GLN A 312 3.35 -7.13 -10.56
CA GLN A 312 3.88 -7.86 -11.73
C GLN A 312 4.50 -6.91 -12.76
N SER A 313 3.85 -5.79 -13.02
CA SER A 313 4.34 -4.78 -13.96
C SER A 313 5.13 -3.65 -13.28
N HIS A 314 5.15 -3.60 -11.96
CA HIS A 314 5.72 -2.53 -11.13
C HIS A 314 5.06 -1.17 -11.36
N VAL A 315 3.85 -1.14 -11.91
CA VAL A 315 3.11 0.08 -12.21
C VAL A 315 2.29 0.51 -11.00
N VAL A 316 2.37 1.79 -10.66
CA VAL A 316 1.48 2.42 -9.67
C VAL A 316 0.40 3.19 -10.42
N TYR A 317 -0.84 2.93 -10.09
CA TYR A 317 -2.02 3.64 -10.58
C TYR A 317 -2.50 4.57 -9.48
N ALA A 318 -2.71 5.84 -9.81
CA ALA A 318 -3.32 6.81 -8.91
C ALA A 318 -4.43 7.57 -9.63
N VAL A 319 -5.38 8.13 -8.90
CA VAL A 319 -6.47 8.89 -9.50
C VAL A 319 -6.63 10.24 -8.84
N THR A 320 -7.08 11.19 -9.63
CA THR A 320 -7.38 12.54 -9.18
C THR A 320 -8.39 13.22 -10.11
N ALA A 321 -8.71 14.47 -9.82
CA ALA A 321 -9.48 15.36 -10.69
C ALA A 321 -8.94 16.77 -10.59
N ASP A 322 -9.39 17.67 -11.47
CA ASP A 322 -9.18 19.08 -11.29
C ASP A 322 -10.24 19.65 -10.33
N PHE A 323 -9.84 20.63 -9.55
CA PHE A 323 -10.69 21.23 -8.52
C PHE A 323 -10.81 22.73 -8.76
N GLY A 324 -12.03 23.25 -8.62
CA GLY A 324 -12.30 24.67 -8.59
C GLY A 324 -11.79 25.33 -7.29
N PRO A 325 -12.00 26.64 -7.15
CA PRO A 325 -11.70 27.32 -5.88
C PRO A 325 -12.60 26.80 -4.76
N PRO A 326 -12.08 26.69 -3.53
CA PRO A 326 -12.92 26.29 -2.40
C PRO A 326 -14.03 27.34 -2.18
N PRO A 327 -15.26 26.90 -1.86
CA PRO A 327 -16.31 27.82 -1.45
C PRO A 327 -15.92 28.64 -0.21
N ALA A 328 -16.60 29.76 0.01
CA ALA A 328 -16.37 30.54 1.23
C ALA A 328 -16.66 29.69 2.49
N PRO A 329 -15.83 29.75 3.52
CA PRO A 329 -16.08 29.11 4.79
C PRO A 329 -17.43 29.52 5.41
N THR A 330 -18.13 28.57 6.01
CA THR A 330 -19.33 28.82 6.83
C THR A 330 -19.12 28.32 8.26
N ALA A 331 -19.98 28.71 9.20
CA ALA A 331 -19.90 28.23 10.58
C ALA A 331 -19.94 26.68 10.65
N ASP A 332 -20.79 26.05 9.83
CA ASP A 332 -20.93 24.58 9.75
C ASP A 332 -19.85 23.89 8.91
N ARG A 333 -19.17 24.65 8.05
CA ARG A 333 -18.11 24.16 7.17
C ARG A 333 -16.93 25.15 7.14
N PRO A 334 -16.10 25.15 8.18
CA PRO A 334 -14.98 26.10 8.29
C PRO A 334 -13.87 25.83 7.25
N ARG A 335 -13.82 24.62 6.68
CA ARG A 335 -12.88 24.21 5.61
C ARG A 335 -13.64 23.45 4.52
N PRO A 336 -14.40 24.17 3.67
CA PRO A 336 -15.14 23.49 2.60
C PRO A 336 -14.18 22.91 1.56
N ARG A 337 -14.49 21.68 1.11
CA ARG A 337 -13.71 21.05 0.05
C ARG A 337 -13.97 21.78 -1.28
N PRO A 338 -12.92 21.99 -2.10
CA PRO A 338 -13.10 22.49 -3.46
C PRO A 338 -14.00 21.58 -4.27
N PRO A 339 -14.91 22.11 -5.10
CA PRO A 339 -15.70 21.29 -6.00
C PRO A 339 -14.82 20.68 -7.08
N MET A 340 -15.09 19.43 -7.42
CA MET A 340 -14.49 18.78 -8.58
C MET A 340 -15.00 19.46 -9.86
N ILE A 341 -14.10 19.72 -10.81
CA ILE A 341 -14.47 20.19 -12.14
C ILE A 341 -15.08 19.02 -12.91
N PRO A 342 -16.27 19.16 -13.50
CA PRO A 342 -16.90 18.09 -14.28
C PRO A 342 -15.95 17.52 -15.35
N ASP A 343 -16.05 16.23 -15.60
CA ASP A 343 -15.27 15.47 -16.59
C ASP A 343 -13.74 15.54 -16.45
N SER A 344 -13.24 16.03 -15.31
CA SER A 344 -11.79 16.13 -15.06
C SER A 344 -11.17 14.91 -14.39
N PHE A 345 -11.97 13.89 -14.01
CA PHE A 345 -11.45 12.70 -13.36
C PHE A 345 -10.42 11.98 -14.23
N THR A 346 -9.24 11.77 -13.69
CA THR A 346 -8.04 11.35 -14.42
C THR A 346 -7.34 10.21 -13.70
N LEU A 347 -7.00 9.17 -14.46
CA LEU A 347 -6.09 8.10 -14.05
C LEU A 347 -4.65 8.51 -14.38
N LEU A 348 -3.77 8.42 -13.42
CA LEU A 348 -2.32 8.56 -13.56
C LEU A 348 -1.69 7.17 -13.61
N VAL A 349 -0.94 6.88 -14.65
CA VAL A 349 -0.16 5.65 -14.80
C VAL A 349 1.29 5.99 -14.53
N ILE A 350 1.84 5.48 -13.44
CA ILE A 350 3.18 5.82 -12.95
C ILE A 350 4.06 4.59 -13.12
N LYS A 351 5.10 4.71 -13.91
CA LYS A 351 6.00 3.59 -14.29
C LYS A 351 7.42 3.85 -13.81
N PRO A 352 8.19 2.77 -13.57
CA PRO A 352 9.63 2.88 -13.33
C PRO A 352 10.40 3.34 -14.54
#